data_943965ebd8b1e7a46de936d477482fd7
#
_entry.id   943965ebd8b1e7a46de936d477482fd7
#
_cell.length_a   1.000
_cell.length_b   1.000
_cell.length_c   1.000
_cell.angle_alpha   90.00
_cell.angle_beta   90.00
_cell.angle_gamma   90.00
#
_symmetry.space_group_name_H-M   'P 1'
#
loop_
_entity.id
_entity.type
_entity.pdbx_description
1 polymer ?
#
loop_
_entity_poly.entity_id
_entity_poly.type
_entity_poly.pdbx_seq_one_letter_code
_entity_poly.pdbx_strand_id
1 'polypeptide(L)'
;MERNWKAHLIPNGEEKPLDTLCTDGGMSGIFRTVGCVGDSLSSGEFEATNEAGEKTYHDMFEYSWGQFFARLSGNRVYNFSRGGMTAREYCESFAEQMGYWDSEKKCQAYILALGVNDLFNQGHDLSETEIGTVADVCMEDWRQNAHSFVGYYAQIIQRYREIQPDARFFLMTMPQSNDIWHDSLKQLHRNLLYELAELFPNTYVLDFYAYAPVYTAEFKQVYYLGGHLNPLGYALTGRMVASYLDYIVRHNYPDFKQLGFIGTPYRYTETE
;
A
#
# COMPACT_ATOMS: atom_id res chain seq x y z
N MET A 1 34.31 -15.55 20.41
CA MET A 1 33.61 -15.34 19.11
C MET A 1 32.39 -14.47 19.37
N GLU A 2 32.46 -13.23 18.95
CA GLU A 2 31.36 -12.27 19.16
C GLU A 2 30.18 -12.72 18.29
N ARG A 3 29.01 -12.95 18.90
CA ARG A 3 27.82 -13.37 18.16
C ARG A 3 27.30 -12.19 17.36
N ASN A 4 27.26 -12.33 16.04
CA ASN A 4 26.73 -11.30 15.14
C ASN A 4 25.20 -11.22 15.30
N TRP A 5 24.71 -10.25 16.07
CA TRP A 5 23.28 -10.06 16.32
C TRP A 5 22.49 -9.71 15.05
N LYS A 6 23.14 -9.10 14.03
CA LYS A 6 22.48 -8.78 12.75
C LYS A 6 22.00 -10.04 12.02
N ALA A 7 22.67 -11.17 12.21
CA ALA A 7 22.24 -12.45 11.63
C ALA A 7 20.90 -12.96 12.21
N HIS A 8 20.44 -12.42 13.36
CA HIS A 8 19.09 -12.71 13.87
C HIS A 8 17.99 -11.91 13.13
N LEU A 9 18.34 -10.77 12.55
CA LEU A 9 17.41 -9.96 11.74
C LEU A 9 17.50 -10.32 10.25
N ILE A 10 18.71 -10.49 9.76
CA ILE A 10 19.02 -10.75 8.34
C ILE A 10 19.86 -12.01 8.26
N PRO A 11 19.24 -13.19 8.31
CA PRO A 11 19.97 -14.46 8.26
C PRO A 11 20.72 -14.68 6.93
N ASN A 12 20.16 -14.18 5.85
CA ASN A 12 20.74 -14.21 4.51
C ASN A 12 20.87 -12.79 3.97
N GLY A 13 22.10 -12.28 3.82
CA GLY A 13 22.38 -10.95 3.31
C GLY A 13 22.03 -10.74 1.83
N GLU A 14 21.82 -11.83 1.09
CA GLU A 14 21.45 -11.81 -0.34
C GLU A 14 19.93 -11.97 -0.57
N GLU A 15 19.14 -12.08 0.50
CA GLU A 15 17.69 -12.20 0.37
C GLU A 15 17.07 -10.99 -0.33
N LYS A 16 16.06 -11.23 -1.16
CA LYS A 16 15.23 -10.22 -1.78
C LYS A 16 13.82 -10.26 -1.19
N PRO A 17 13.07 -9.16 -1.30
CA PRO A 17 11.67 -9.19 -0.93
C PRO A 17 10.93 -10.34 -1.61
N LEU A 18 10.10 -11.04 -0.85
CA LEU A 18 9.26 -12.15 -1.31
C LEU A 18 10.00 -13.44 -1.77
N ASP A 19 11.32 -13.56 -1.61
CA ASP A 19 12.02 -14.83 -1.83
C ASP A 19 11.46 -15.93 -0.92
N THR A 20 11.01 -15.55 0.27
CA THR A 20 10.32 -16.43 1.22
C THR A 20 9.11 -15.73 1.81
N LEU A 21 7.96 -16.39 1.74
CA LEU A 21 6.77 -15.87 2.40
C LEU A 21 6.74 -16.30 3.87
N CYS A 22 6.56 -15.31 4.75
CA CYS A 22 6.37 -15.55 6.19
C CYS A 22 5.16 -16.46 6.44
N THR A 23 5.29 -17.33 7.44
CA THR A 23 4.19 -18.18 7.91
C THR A 23 3.29 -17.46 8.92
N ASP A 24 3.81 -16.40 9.51
CA ASP A 24 3.15 -15.48 10.42
C ASP A 24 3.39 -14.03 9.96
N GLY A 25 3.15 -13.05 10.82
CA GLY A 25 3.37 -11.64 10.48
C GLY A 25 4.84 -11.20 10.50
N GLY A 26 5.76 -12.01 11.02
CA GLY A 26 7.15 -11.60 11.19
C GLY A 26 7.28 -10.26 11.93
N MET A 27 8.26 -9.44 11.53
CA MET A 27 8.45 -8.10 12.10
C MET A 27 7.32 -7.12 11.77
N SER A 28 6.42 -7.41 10.82
CA SER A 28 5.25 -6.56 10.58
C SER A 28 4.29 -6.52 11.78
N GLY A 29 4.35 -7.50 12.68
CA GLY A 29 3.58 -7.55 13.91
C GLY A 29 3.94 -6.47 14.95
N ILE A 30 5.00 -5.68 14.73
CA ILE A 30 5.36 -4.57 15.64
C ILE A 30 4.38 -3.38 15.54
N PHE A 31 3.60 -3.27 14.45
CA PHE A 31 2.57 -2.24 14.32
C PHE A 31 1.32 -2.61 15.14
N ARG A 32 0.66 -1.62 15.72
CA ARG A 32 -0.66 -1.79 16.38
C ARG A 32 -1.80 -1.52 15.42
N THR A 33 -1.66 -0.46 14.61
CA THR A 33 -2.71 0.01 13.70
C THR A 33 -2.14 0.29 12.33
N VAL A 34 -2.83 -0.19 11.29
CA VAL A 34 -2.47 0.01 9.88
C VAL A 34 -3.72 0.44 9.11
N GLY A 35 -3.64 1.50 8.33
CA GLY A 35 -4.68 1.95 7.41
C GLY A 35 -4.39 1.44 5.99
N CYS A 36 -5.36 0.79 5.36
CA CYS A 36 -5.27 0.40 3.95
C CYS A 36 -6.03 1.41 3.11
N VAL A 37 -5.31 2.22 2.36
CA VAL A 37 -5.84 3.21 1.42
C VAL A 37 -5.72 2.64 0.01
N GLY A 38 -6.84 2.44 -0.68
CA GLY A 38 -6.81 1.80 -1.99
C GLY A 38 -8.17 1.72 -2.67
N ASP A 39 -8.19 0.91 -3.70
CA ASP A 39 -9.36 0.66 -4.55
C ASP A 39 -10.06 -0.67 -4.21
N SER A 40 -10.72 -1.28 -5.20
CA SER A 40 -11.45 -2.53 -5.09
C SER A 40 -10.61 -3.70 -4.56
N LEU A 41 -9.34 -3.77 -4.93
CA LEU A 41 -8.46 -4.84 -4.45
C LEU A 41 -8.11 -4.68 -2.96
N SER A 42 -8.17 -3.45 -2.43
CA SER A 42 -7.93 -3.16 -1.02
C SER A 42 -9.21 -3.24 -0.18
N SER A 43 -10.37 -2.92 -0.76
CA SER A 43 -11.67 -3.06 -0.08
C SER A 43 -12.13 -4.51 0.03
N GLY A 44 -11.55 -5.42 -0.74
CA GLY A 44 -11.94 -6.83 -0.79
C GLY A 44 -13.14 -7.06 -1.68
N GLU A 45 -13.21 -6.35 -2.82
CA GLU A 45 -14.34 -6.45 -3.75
C GLU A 45 -14.34 -7.81 -4.47
N PHE A 46 -15.52 -8.40 -4.55
CA PHE A 46 -15.82 -9.61 -5.33
C PHE A 46 -16.69 -9.26 -6.52
N GLU A 47 -16.33 -9.79 -7.68
CA GLU A 47 -17.20 -9.79 -8.85
C GLU A 47 -18.13 -11.00 -8.78
N ALA A 48 -19.42 -10.76 -8.96
CA ALA A 48 -20.45 -11.79 -9.03
C ALA A 48 -21.31 -11.60 -10.28
N THR A 49 -22.19 -12.55 -10.55
CA THR A 49 -23.17 -12.49 -11.65
C THR A 49 -24.56 -12.70 -11.05
N ASN A 50 -25.48 -11.77 -11.33
CA ASN A 50 -26.86 -11.91 -10.88
C ASN A 50 -27.67 -12.89 -11.78
N GLU A 51 -28.93 -13.12 -11.44
CA GLU A 51 -29.82 -14.04 -12.17
C GLU A 51 -30.07 -13.60 -13.64
N ALA A 52 -29.90 -12.31 -13.95
CA ALA A 52 -30.03 -11.77 -15.30
C ALA A 52 -28.73 -11.91 -16.13
N GLY A 53 -27.64 -12.46 -15.54
CA GLY A 53 -26.35 -12.56 -16.18
C GLY A 53 -25.50 -11.29 -16.15
N GLU A 54 -25.92 -10.27 -15.39
CA GLU A 54 -25.21 -9.02 -15.27
C GLU A 54 -24.14 -9.08 -14.16
N LYS A 55 -23.00 -8.43 -14.37
CA LYS A 55 -21.96 -8.32 -13.37
C LYS A 55 -22.39 -7.43 -12.21
N THR A 56 -22.09 -7.86 -11.00
CA THR A 56 -22.29 -7.11 -9.76
C THR A 56 -21.01 -7.11 -8.94
N TYR A 57 -20.82 -6.10 -8.10
CA TYR A 57 -19.60 -5.89 -7.32
C TYR A 57 -19.96 -5.70 -5.86
N HIS A 58 -19.21 -6.36 -4.97
CA HIS A 58 -19.50 -6.43 -3.54
C HIS A 58 -18.24 -6.28 -2.71
N ASP A 59 -18.10 -5.19 -1.98
CA ASP A 59 -17.02 -5.00 -1.01
C ASP A 59 -17.22 -5.92 0.20
N MET A 60 -16.32 -6.87 0.38
CA MET A 60 -16.30 -7.83 1.50
C MET A 60 -14.98 -7.71 2.24
N PHE A 61 -14.83 -6.66 3.04
CA PHE A 61 -13.56 -6.28 3.67
C PHE A 61 -12.93 -7.41 4.50
N GLU A 62 -13.74 -8.30 5.12
CA GLU A 62 -13.25 -9.46 5.87
C GLU A 62 -12.37 -10.40 5.02
N TYR A 63 -12.55 -10.38 3.72
CA TYR A 63 -11.76 -11.15 2.74
C TYR A 63 -10.68 -10.33 2.06
N SER A 64 -10.55 -9.04 2.34
CA SER A 64 -9.48 -8.21 1.76
C SER A 64 -8.09 -8.70 2.16
N TRP A 65 -7.08 -8.39 1.35
CA TRP A 65 -5.70 -8.67 1.69
C TRP A 65 -5.30 -8.01 3.03
N GLY A 66 -5.86 -6.84 3.32
CA GLY A 66 -5.62 -6.14 4.59
C GLY A 66 -6.09 -6.94 5.80
N GLN A 67 -7.24 -7.63 5.71
CA GLN A 67 -7.73 -8.49 6.79
C GLN A 67 -6.97 -9.83 6.87
N PHE A 68 -6.49 -10.38 5.77
CA PHE A 68 -5.56 -11.51 5.83
C PHE A 68 -4.24 -11.12 6.47
N PHE A 69 -3.70 -9.96 6.12
CA PHE A 69 -2.54 -9.38 6.79
C PHE A 69 -2.77 -9.18 8.29
N ALA A 70 -3.92 -8.62 8.69
CA ALA A 70 -4.28 -8.44 10.10
C ALA A 70 -4.27 -9.76 10.88
N ARG A 71 -4.85 -10.83 10.30
CA ARG A 71 -4.87 -12.15 10.93
C ARG A 71 -3.49 -12.79 11.08
N LEU A 72 -2.58 -12.52 10.15
CA LEU A 72 -1.19 -13.02 10.20
C LEU A 72 -0.35 -12.26 11.23
N SER A 73 -0.48 -10.94 11.27
CA SER A 73 0.43 -10.06 12.02
C SER A 73 -0.11 -9.67 13.41
N GLY A 74 -1.42 -9.88 13.68
CA GLY A 74 -2.08 -9.44 14.91
C GLY A 74 -2.36 -7.93 14.94
N ASN A 75 -2.13 -7.21 13.85
CA ASN A 75 -2.40 -5.78 13.75
C ASN A 75 -3.91 -5.50 13.66
N ARG A 76 -4.33 -4.31 14.12
CA ARG A 76 -5.65 -3.78 13.76
C ARG A 76 -5.53 -3.07 12.41
N VAL A 77 -6.22 -3.59 11.40
CA VAL A 77 -6.22 -3.02 10.05
C VAL A 77 -7.55 -2.36 9.75
N TYR A 78 -7.50 -1.09 9.34
CA TYR A 78 -8.66 -0.29 8.97
C TYR A 78 -8.80 -0.23 7.44
N ASN A 79 -10.04 -0.32 6.98
CA ASN A 79 -10.37 -0.10 5.56
C ASN A 79 -10.58 1.38 5.29
N PHE A 80 -9.68 1.98 4.53
CA PHE A 80 -9.81 3.31 3.95
C PHE A 80 -9.88 3.22 2.42
N SER A 81 -10.57 2.19 1.91
CA SER A 81 -10.63 1.83 0.49
C SER A 81 -12.07 1.65 0.04
N ARG A 82 -12.29 1.75 -1.26
CA ARG A 82 -13.57 1.48 -1.92
C ARG A 82 -13.34 1.06 -3.38
N GLY A 83 -14.22 0.25 -3.93
CA GLY A 83 -14.24 -0.10 -5.35
C GLY A 83 -14.19 1.12 -6.26
N GLY A 84 -13.41 1.06 -7.35
CA GLY A 84 -13.27 2.14 -8.33
C GLY A 84 -12.48 3.37 -7.88
N MET A 85 -11.93 3.40 -6.66
CA MET A 85 -11.27 4.57 -6.08
C MET A 85 -10.06 5.02 -6.89
N THR A 86 -9.96 6.35 -7.10
CA THR A 86 -8.79 7.06 -7.60
C THR A 86 -8.16 7.91 -6.50
N ALA A 87 -6.89 8.28 -6.64
CA ALA A 87 -6.22 9.22 -5.72
C ALA A 87 -6.92 10.57 -5.71
N ARG A 88 -7.40 11.02 -6.88
CA ARG A 88 -8.19 12.25 -7.03
C ARG A 88 -9.47 12.21 -6.20
N GLU A 89 -10.35 11.22 -6.44
CA GLU A 89 -11.62 11.12 -5.74
C GLU A 89 -11.43 10.93 -4.24
N TYR A 90 -10.38 10.18 -3.85
CA TYR A 90 -10.01 10.03 -2.45
C TYR A 90 -9.80 11.38 -1.76
N CYS A 91 -9.04 12.28 -2.39
CA CYS A 91 -8.71 13.60 -1.85
C CYS A 91 -9.86 14.60 -1.93
N GLU A 92 -10.60 14.62 -3.05
CA GLU A 92 -11.61 15.64 -3.32
C GLU A 92 -12.93 15.40 -2.59
N SER A 93 -13.23 14.14 -2.21
CA SER A 93 -14.55 13.85 -1.62
C SER A 93 -14.54 12.69 -0.62
N PHE A 94 -14.06 11.52 -1.01
CA PHE A 94 -14.31 10.28 -0.28
C PHE A 94 -13.73 10.27 1.14
N ALA A 95 -12.47 10.63 1.30
CA ALA A 95 -11.82 10.59 2.61
C ALA A 95 -12.44 11.57 3.61
N GLU A 96 -12.89 12.76 3.14
CA GLU A 96 -13.60 13.72 3.96
C GLU A 96 -14.98 13.21 4.39
N GLN A 97 -15.76 12.70 3.43
CA GLN A 97 -17.11 12.15 3.69
C GLN A 97 -17.08 10.99 4.69
N MET A 98 -16.03 10.18 4.65
CA MET A 98 -15.85 9.03 5.54
C MET A 98 -15.14 9.39 6.85
N GLY A 99 -14.73 10.65 7.04
CA GLY A 99 -13.97 11.10 8.22
C GLY A 99 -12.61 10.41 8.34
N TYR A 100 -11.94 10.08 7.23
CA TYR A 100 -10.63 9.40 7.29
C TYR A 100 -9.50 10.34 7.69
N TRP A 101 -9.73 11.65 7.63
CA TRP A 101 -8.82 12.65 8.12
C TRP A 101 -8.98 12.95 9.62
N ASP A 102 -9.91 12.29 10.31
CA ASP A 102 -10.13 12.50 11.75
C ASP A 102 -8.98 11.90 12.54
N SER A 103 -8.49 12.65 13.52
CA SER A 103 -7.37 12.23 14.38
C SER A 103 -7.65 10.94 15.17
N GLU A 104 -8.92 10.58 15.37
CA GLU A 104 -9.31 9.33 16.03
C GLU A 104 -9.04 8.10 15.17
N LYS A 105 -8.96 8.26 13.86
CA LYS A 105 -8.67 7.19 12.88
C LYS A 105 -7.20 7.10 12.51
N LYS A 106 -6.32 7.84 13.19
CA LYS A 106 -4.89 7.82 12.91
C LYS A 106 -4.28 6.44 13.11
N CYS A 107 -3.38 6.07 12.22
CA CYS A 107 -2.67 4.79 12.24
C CYS A 107 -1.17 4.99 12.45
N GLN A 108 -0.48 3.94 12.92
CA GLN A 108 0.98 3.94 12.99
C GLN A 108 1.61 3.75 11.60
N ALA A 109 0.88 3.10 10.70
CA ALA A 109 1.30 2.91 9.33
C ALA A 109 0.12 3.03 8.37
N TYR A 110 0.41 3.40 7.13
CA TYR A 110 -0.54 3.43 6.02
C TYR A 110 0.06 2.68 4.84
N ILE A 111 -0.74 1.77 4.24
CA ILE A 111 -0.40 1.10 2.99
C ILE A 111 -1.27 1.74 1.92
N LEU A 112 -0.64 2.40 0.94
CA LEU A 112 -1.31 3.07 -0.17
C LEU A 112 -1.20 2.19 -1.42
N ALA A 113 -2.35 1.75 -1.93
CA ALA A 113 -2.49 0.85 -3.08
C ALA A 113 -3.49 1.43 -4.09
N LEU A 114 -3.25 2.67 -4.51
CA LEU A 114 -3.99 3.37 -5.56
C LEU A 114 -3.18 3.43 -6.86
N GLY A 115 -3.84 3.70 -7.97
CA GLY A 115 -3.21 3.90 -9.26
C GLY A 115 -3.85 3.11 -10.40
N VAL A 116 -4.47 1.97 -10.14
CA VAL A 116 -5.13 1.17 -11.20
C VAL A 116 -6.23 1.98 -11.86
N ASN A 117 -7.12 2.57 -11.09
CA ASN A 117 -8.22 3.37 -11.63
C ASN A 117 -7.74 4.73 -12.14
N ASP A 118 -6.65 5.26 -11.58
CA ASP A 118 -6.07 6.52 -12.04
C ASP A 118 -5.41 6.38 -13.41
N LEU A 119 -4.69 5.29 -13.67
CA LEU A 119 -3.83 5.16 -14.84
C LEU A 119 -4.41 4.30 -15.96
N PHE A 120 -5.29 3.33 -15.65
CA PHE A 120 -5.78 2.37 -16.65
C PHE A 120 -7.27 2.49 -16.98
N ASN A 121 -8.07 3.02 -16.08
CA ASN A 121 -9.52 2.99 -16.21
C ASN A 121 -10.15 4.36 -16.54
N GLN A 122 -9.36 5.31 -17.06
CA GLN A 122 -9.85 6.65 -17.40
C GLN A 122 -10.62 6.71 -18.73
N GLY A 123 -10.49 5.66 -19.57
CA GLY A 123 -11.15 5.60 -20.87
C GLY A 123 -10.45 6.42 -21.97
N HIS A 124 -9.32 7.02 -21.67
CA HIS A 124 -8.43 7.73 -22.61
C HIS A 124 -6.98 7.62 -22.16
N ASP A 125 -6.05 7.90 -23.06
CA ASP A 125 -4.63 7.99 -22.71
C ASP A 125 -4.38 9.26 -21.92
N LEU A 126 -3.73 9.12 -20.75
CA LEU A 126 -3.43 10.24 -19.87
C LEU A 126 -2.29 11.09 -20.45
N SER A 127 -2.47 12.41 -20.37
CA SER A 127 -1.41 13.38 -20.64
C SER A 127 -0.37 13.41 -19.49
N GLU A 128 0.82 13.92 -19.78
CA GLU A 128 1.86 14.13 -18.78
C GLU A 128 1.36 15.02 -17.62
N THR A 129 0.50 16.00 -17.89
CA THR A 129 -0.07 16.91 -16.91
C THR A 129 -1.06 16.18 -15.97
N GLU A 130 -1.83 15.22 -16.48
CA GLU A 130 -2.75 14.43 -15.66
C GLU A 130 -2.01 13.43 -14.78
N ILE A 131 -0.87 12.91 -15.25
CA ILE A 131 0.00 12.03 -14.46
C ILE A 131 0.79 12.86 -13.45
N GLY A 132 1.46 13.92 -13.88
CA GLY A 132 2.32 14.78 -13.06
C GLY A 132 3.66 14.17 -12.69
N THR A 133 4.42 14.91 -11.92
CA THR A 133 5.76 14.53 -11.42
C THR A 133 5.92 14.96 -9.96
N VAL A 134 6.97 14.49 -9.28
CA VAL A 134 7.28 14.95 -7.91
C VAL A 134 7.65 16.43 -7.82
N ALA A 135 8.05 17.06 -8.94
CA ALA A 135 8.29 18.49 -8.99
C ALA A 135 7.00 19.34 -8.83
N ASP A 136 5.84 18.72 -9.03
CA ASP A 136 4.52 19.34 -8.88
C ASP A 136 4.01 19.31 -7.43
N VAL A 137 4.80 18.76 -6.49
CA VAL A 137 4.44 18.61 -5.09
C VAL A 137 4.98 19.79 -4.27
N CYS A 138 4.08 20.52 -3.64
CA CYS A 138 4.44 21.56 -2.66
C CYS A 138 4.58 20.93 -1.27
N MET A 139 5.82 20.88 -0.77
CA MET A 139 6.11 20.25 0.53
C MET A 139 5.56 21.02 1.72
N GLU A 140 5.37 22.32 1.59
CA GLU A 140 4.91 23.22 2.64
C GLU A 140 3.38 23.25 2.77
N ASP A 141 2.65 23.05 1.67
CA ASP A 141 1.18 23.11 1.66
C ASP A 141 0.61 22.22 0.55
N TRP A 142 0.03 21.08 0.95
CA TRP A 142 -0.58 20.13 0.02
C TRP A 142 -1.70 20.73 -0.86
N ARG A 143 -2.30 21.87 -0.46
CA ARG A 143 -3.33 22.57 -1.23
C ARG A 143 -2.78 23.20 -2.52
N GLN A 144 -1.47 23.33 -2.58
CA GLN A 144 -0.74 23.85 -3.74
C GLN A 144 -0.18 22.76 -4.66
N ASN A 145 -0.38 21.49 -4.31
CA ASN A 145 -0.02 20.38 -5.22
C ASN A 145 -0.79 20.51 -6.54
N ALA A 146 -0.14 20.15 -7.64
CA ALA A 146 -0.84 20.09 -8.93
C ALA A 146 -2.03 19.09 -8.88
N HIS A 147 -3.06 19.37 -9.66
CA HIS A 147 -4.23 18.48 -9.81
C HIS A 147 -3.89 17.34 -10.78
N SER A 148 -2.94 16.50 -10.39
CA SER A 148 -2.42 15.36 -11.13
C SER A 148 -2.45 14.11 -10.25
N PHE A 149 -2.23 12.91 -10.83
CA PHE A 149 -2.13 11.68 -10.06
C PHE A 149 -1.06 11.80 -8.96
N VAL A 150 0.15 12.26 -9.31
CA VAL A 150 1.24 12.42 -8.33
C VAL A 150 0.90 13.45 -7.25
N GLY A 151 0.28 14.58 -7.64
CA GLY A 151 -0.13 15.62 -6.69
C GLY A 151 -1.16 15.11 -5.67
N TYR A 152 -2.19 14.37 -6.12
CA TYR A 152 -3.18 13.77 -5.23
C TYR A 152 -2.59 12.65 -4.37
N TYR A 153 -1.70 11.84 -4.93
CA TYR A 153 -1.02 10.78 -4.17
C TYR A 153 -0.16 11.38 -3.05
N ALA A 154 0.61 12.43 -3.35
CA ALA A 154 1.37 13.19 -2.37
C ALA A 154 0.47 13.83 -1.30
N GLN A 155 -0.69 14.41 -1.71
CA GLN A 155 -1.67 14.99 -0.79
C GLN A 155 -2.17 13.96 0.23
N ILE A 156 -2.41 12.71 -0.17
CA ILE A 156 -2.81 11.64 0.77
C ILE A 156 -1.74 11.44 1.84
N ILE A 157 -0.48 11.34 1.44
CA ILE A 157 0.65 11.17 2.37
C ILE A 157 0.75 12.38 3.31
N GLN A 158 0.70 13.60 2.78
CA GLN A 158 0.83 14.84 3.54
C GLN A 158 -0.31 14.98 4.56
N ARG A 159 -1.56 14.74 4.18
CA ARG A 159 -2.71 14.83 5.09
C ARG A 159 -2.66 13.80 6.22
N TYR A 160 -2.25 12.56 5.94
CA TYR A 160 -2.05 11.57 7.01
C TYR A 160 -0.86 11.93 7.91
N ARG A 161 0.17 12.60 7.38
CA ARG A 161 1.28 13.10 8.20
C ARG A 161 0.88 14.27 9.10
N GLU A 162 -0.06 15.12 8.69
CA GLU A 162 -0.63 16.14 9.58
C GLU A 162 -1.29 15.51 10.81
N ILE A 163 -1.99 14.37 10.63
CA ILE A 163 -2.69 13.65 11.70
C ILE A 163 -1.72 12.82 12.54
N GLN A 164 -0.75 12.18 11.92
CA GLN A 164 0.26 11.33 12.55
C GLN A 164 1.64 11.56 11.93
N PRO A 165 2.41 12.55 12.42
CA PRO A 165 3.69 12.93 11.82
C PRO A 165 4.73 11.81 11.73
N ASP A 166 4.71 10.89 12.68
CA ASP A 166 5.66 9.78 12.78
C ASP A 166 5.16 8.49 12.10
N ALA A 167 4.03 8.52 11.38
CA ALA A 167 3.51 7.35 10.69
C ALA A 167 4.50 6.84 9.64
N ARG A 168 4.42 5.53 9.37
CA ARG A 168 5.16 4.86 8.29
C ARG A 168 4.24 4.71 7.09
N PHE A 169 4.75 5.00 5.89
CA PHE A 169 4.00 4.87 4.65
C PHE A 169 4.61 3.77 3.78
N PHE A 170 3.76 2.94 3.23
CA PHE A 170 4.14 1.84 2.34
C PHE A 170 3.35 2.00 1.04
N LEU A 171 4.05 2.32 -0.05
CA LEU A 171 3.45 2.58 -1.35
C LEU A 171 3.53 1.30 -2.17
N MET A 172 2.38 0.71 -2.50
CA MET A 172 2.33 -0.59 -3.16
C MET A 172 2.22 -0.43 -4.67
N THR A 173 3.19 -1.00 -5.40
CA THR A 173 3.18 -1.01 -6.86
C THR A 173 2.24 -2.10 -7.40
N MET A 174 1.76 -1.90 -8.62
CA MET A 174 1.01 -2.92 -9.34
C MET A 174 1.93 -4.08 -9.73
N PRO A 175 1.50 -5.35 -9.57
CA PRO A 175 2.29 -6.48 -10.03
C PRO A 175 2.34 -6.56 -11.55
N GLN A 176 3.36 -7.22 -12.09
CA GLN A 176 3.44 -7.53 -13.52
C GLN A 176 2.30 -8.45 -13.96
N SER A 177 1.92 -8.33 -15.22
CA SER A 177 1.00 -9.27 -15.86
C SER A 177 1.45 -9.50 -17.30
N ASN A 178 0.90 -10.52 -17.98
CA ASN A 178 1.16 -10.77 -19.40
C ASN A 178 0.53 -9.71 -20.32
N ASP A 179 -0.12 -8.72 -19.76
CA ASP A 179 -0.66 -7.59 -20.53
C ASP A 179 0.45 -6.58 -20.84
N ILE A 180 1.09 -6.77 -21.98
CA ILE A 180 2.20 -5.91 -22.43
C ILE A 180 1.76 -4.49 -22.76
N TRP A 181 0.49 -4.25 -23.07
CA TRP A 181 -0.05 -2.92 -23.40
C TRP A 181 -0.01 -1.96 -22.22
N HIS A 182 -0.15 -2.49 -21.00
CA HIS A 182 -0.14 -1.70 -19.79
C HIS A 182 1.20 -1.74 -19.03
N ASP A 183 2.18 -2.49 -19.52
CA ASP A 183 3.44 -2.67 -18.78
C ASP A 183 4.22 -1.36 -18.62
N SER A 184 4.25 -0.51 -19.65
CA SER A 184 4.89 0.82 -19.56
C SER A 184 4.26 1.72 -18.47
N LEU A 185 2.92 1.69 -18.33
CA LEU A 185 2.22 2.43 -17.30
C LEU A 185 2.48 1.85 -15.90
N LYS A 186 2.63 0.53 -15.78
CA LYS A 186 3.02 -0.10 -14.50
C LYS A 186 4.44 0.27 -14.09
N GLN A 187 5.36 0.31 -15.05
CA GLN A 187 6.72 0.78 -14.82
C GLN A 187 6.73 2.26 -14.43
N LEU A 188 5.95 3.10 -15.12
CA LEU A 188 5.79 4.50 -14.77
C LEU A 188 5.24 4.65 -13.34
N HIS A 189 4.14 3.97 -13.01
CA HIS A 189 3.58 3.94 -11.65
C HIS A 189 4.64 3.57 -10.61
N ARG A 190 5.38 2.48 -10.86
CA ARG A 190 6.48 2.05 -10.00
C ARG A 190 7.52 3.15 -9.78
N ASN A 191 7.99 3.78 -10.85
CA ASN A 191 9.01 4.84 -10.76
C ASN A 191 8.50 6.04 -9.96
N LEU A 192 7.26 6.48 -10.21
CA LEU A 192 6.64 7.57 -9.46
C LEU A 192 6.50 7.26 -7.96
N LEU A 193 6.17 6.01 -7.59
CA LEU A 193 6.10 5.63 -6.17
C LEU A 193 7.49 5.62 -5.50
N TYR A 194 8.56 5.27 -6.22
CA TYR A 194 9.91 5.40 -5.69
C TYR A 194 10.31 6.87 -5.50
N GLU A 195 10.03 7.73 -6.48
CA GLU A 195 10.27 9.17 -6.37
C GLU A 195 9.51 9.80 -5.20
N LEU A 196 8.23 9.43 -5.00
CA LEU A 196 7.45 9.85 -3.83
C LEU A 196 8.05 9.32 -2.52
N ALA A 197 8.54 8.08 -2.50
CA ALA A 197 9.16 7.52 -1.30
C ALA A 197 10.49 8.22 -0.95
N GLU A 198 11.24 8.68 -1.94
CA GLU A 198 12.44 9.51 -1.72
C GLU A 198 12.09 10.91 -1.23
N LEU A 199 10.98 11.49 -1.67
CA LEU A 199 10.54 12.82 -1.28
C LEU A 199 10.04 12.88 0.18
N PHE A 200 9.38 11.82 0.66
CA PHE A 200 8.78 11.79 1.99
C PHE A 200 9.54 10.90 2.96
N PRO A 201 10.00 11.40 4.12
CA PRO A 201 10.66 10.57 5.13
C PRO A 201 9.69 9.48 5.66
N ASN A 202 10.26 8.38 6.17
CA ASN A 202 9.49 7.23 6.68
C ASN A 202 8.54 6.59 5.66
N THR A 203 8.89 6.68 4.38
CA THR A 203 8.08 6.16 3.26
C THR A 203 8.89 5.11 2.51
N TYR A 204 8.27 3.98 2.20
CA TYR A 204 8.89 2.81 1.60
C TYR A 204 8.01 2.29 0.46
N VAL A 205 8.61 1.56 -0.48
CA VAL A 205 7.88 0.94 -1.59
C VAL A 205 7.71 -0.56 -1.37
N LEU A 206 6.48 -1.05 -1.45
CA LEU A 206 6.17 -2.47 -1.62
C LEU A 206 6.19 -2.76 -3.13
N ASP A 207 7.35 -3.07 -3.66
CA ASP A 207 7.57 -3.22 -5.09
C ASP A 207 7.08 -4.59 -5.60
N PHE A 208 5.77 -4.72 -5.71
CA PHE A 208 5.15 -5.93 -6.25
C PHE A 208 5.42 -6.09 -7.75
N TYR A 209 5.71 -5.00 -8.46
CA TYR A 209 6.12 -5.11 -9.86
C TYR A 209 7.38 -5.95 -10.01
N ALA A 210 8.38 -5.72 -9.15
CA ALA A 210 9.66 -6.41 -9.26
C ALA A 210 9.70 -7.79 -8.58
N TYR A 211 8.93 -7.98 -7.50
CA TYR A 211 9.13 -9.12 -6.60
C TYR A 211 7.90 -10.02 -6.42
N ALA A 212 6.69 -9.59 -6.75
CA ALA A 212 5.53 -10.47 -6.71
C ALA A 212 5.52 -11.41 -7.93
N PRO A 213 4.77 -12.53 -7.87
CA PRO A 213 4.53 -13.37 -9.03
C PRO A 213 3.95 -12.55 -10.21
N VAL A 214 4.30 -12.94 -11.43
CA VAL A 214 3.66 -12.37 -12.62
C VAL A 214 2.22 -12.89 -12.71
N TYR A 215 1.24 -12.00 -12.85
CA TYR A 215 -0.18 -12.35 -12.93
C TYR A 215 -0.53 -12.83 -14.34
N THR A 216 -0.09 -14.06 -14.64
CA THR A 216 -0.35 -14.75 -15.90
C THR A 216 -1.80 -15.21 -16.01
N ALA A 217 -2.19 -15.77 -17.16
CA ALA A 217 -3.51 -16.39 -17.32
C ALA A 217 -3.71 -17.55 -16.34
N GLU A 218 -2.69 -18.37 -16.11
CA GLU A 218 -2.70 -19.49 -15.15
C GLU A 218 -2.84 -18.98 -13.72
N PHE A 219 -2.12 -17.91 -13.35
CA PHE A 219 -2.27 -17.25 -12.05
C PHE A 219 -3.72 -16.79 -11.85
N LYS A 220 -4.31 -16.13 -12.86
CA LYS A 220 -5.68 -15.62 -12.77
C LYS A 220 -6.72 -16.73 -12.67
N GLN A 221 -6.51 -17.89 -13.30
CA GLN A 221 -7.39 -19.05 -13.16
C GLN A 221 -7.49 -19.55 -11.70
N VAL A 222 -6.43 -19.42 -10.91
CA VAL A 222 -6.37 -19.89 -9.51
C VAL A 222 -6.83 -18.80 -8.54
N TYR A 223 -6.46 -17.55 -8.77
CA TYR A 223 -6.52 -16.48 -7.77
C TYR A 223 -7.56 -15.39 -8.06
N TYR A 224 -8.28 -15.49 -9.18
CA TYR A 224 -9.27 -14.48 -9.58
C TYR A 224 -10.67 -15.09 -9.75
N LEU A 225 -11.67 -14.21 -9.59
CA LEU A 225 -13.04 -14.36 -10.08
C LEU A 225 -13.33 -13.14 -10.95
N GLY A 226 -13.43 -13.34 -12.26
CA GLY A 226 -13.58 -12.22 -13.19
C GLY A 226 -12.37 -11.26 -13.15
N GLY A 227 -12.62 -9.99 -12.91
CA GLY A 227 -11.61 -8.93 -12.81
C GLY A 227 -10.96 -8.77 -11.43
N HIS A 228 -11.47 -9.45 -10.41
CA HIS A 228 -11.04 -9.27 -9.02
C HIS A 228 -10.45 -10.54 -8.41
N LEU A 229 -9.70 -10.38 -7.32
CA LEU A 229 -9.13 -11.51 -6.58
C LEU A 229 -10.24 -12.33 -5.92
N ASN A 230 -10.03 -13.63 -5.85
CA ASN A 230 -10.83 -14.53 -5.03
C ASN A 230 -10.22 -14.64 -3.60
N PRO A 231 -10.82 -15.36 -2.65
CA PRO A 231 -10.28 -15.50 -1.29
C PRO A 231 -8.85 -16.01 -1.22
N LEU A 232 -8.43 -16.89 -2.14
CA LEU A 232 -7.05 -17.38 -2.21
C LEU A 232 -6.09 -16.28 -2.68
N GLY A 233 -6.50 -15.47 -3.66
CA GLY A 233 -5.73 -14.34 -4.17
C GLY A 233 -5.54 -13.26 -3.11
N TYR A 234 -6.60 -12.93 -2.38
CA TYR A 234 -6.53 -11.99 -1.26
C TYR A 234 -5.65 -12.53 -0.11
N ALA A 235 -5.74 -13.82 0.21
CA ALA A 235 -4.90 -14.45 1.22
C ALA A 235 -3.42 -14.44 0.81
N LEU A 236 -3.11 -14.76 -0.44
CA LEU A 236 -1.75 -14.69 -0.98
C LEU A 236 -1.21 -13.26 -0.91
N THR A 237 -1.99 -12.28 -1.35
CA THR A 237 -1.60 -10.86 -1.30
C THR A 237 -1.34 -10.41 0.15
N GLY A 238 -2.19 -10.79 1.10
CA GLY A 238 -1.98 -10.48 2.53
C GLY A 238 -0.68 -11.06 3.08
N ARG A 239 -0.31 -12.28 2.66
CA ARG A 239 0.98 -12.90 3.02
C ARG A 239 2.16 -12.20 2.37
N MET A 240 2.04 -11.79 1.11
CA MET A 240 3.08 -11.03 0.42
C MET A 240 3.30 -9.68 1.11
N VAL A 241 2.22 -8.97 1.48
CA VAL A 241 2.31 -7.71 2.24
C VAL A 241 3.02 -7.92 3.56
N ALA A 242 2.63 -8.93 4.36
CA ALA A 242 3.28 -9.24 5.63
C ALA A 242 4.78 -9.50 5.46
N SER A 243 5.14 -10.33 4.47
CA SER A 243 6.53 -10.72 4.19
C SER A 243 7.38 -9.55 3.70
N TYR A 244 6.81 -8.69 2.87
CA TYR A 244 7.53 -7.52 2.38
C TYR A 244 7.73 -6.48 3.49
N LEU A 245 6.73 -6.25 4.33
CA LEU A 245 6.86 -5.39 5.52
C LEU A 245 7.91 -5.94 6.49
N ASP A 246 7.91 -7.26 6.74
CA ASP A 246 8.95 -7.92 7.52
C ASP A 246 10.34 -7.65 6.95
N TYR A 247 10.51 -7.81 5.65
CA TYR A 247 11.77 -7.51 4.95
C TYR A 247 12.18 -6.04 5.16
N ILE A 248 11.29 -5.07 4.93
CA ILE A 248 11.58 -3.64 5.09
C ILE A 248 12.00 -3.32 6.52
N VAL A 249 11.26 -3.81 7.51
CA VAL A 249 11.58 -3.57 8.93
C VAL A 249 12.95 -4.13 9.29
N ARG A 250 13.27 -5.35 8.87
CA ARG A 250 14.56 -5.99 9.17
C ARG A 250 15.74 -5.26 8.53
N HIS A 251 15.56 -4.72 7.31
CA HIS A 251 16.61 -4.03 6.58
C HIS A 251 16.73 -2.54 6.93
N ASN A 252 15.71 -1.95 7.57
CA ASN A 252 15.67 -0.55 7.99
C ASN A 252 15.40 -0.42 9.50
N TYR A 253 15.84 -1.36 10.30
CA TYR A 253 15.50 -1.43 11.74
C TYR A 253 15.76 -0.15 12.54
N PRO A 254 16.74 0.73 12.21
CA PRO A 254 16.89 1.99 12.94
C PRO A 254 15.66 2.89 12.87
N ASP A 255 14.94 2.90 11.74
CA ASP A 255 13.78 3.75 11.52
C ASP A 255 12.57 3.32 12.34
N PHE A 256 12.58 2.08 12.81
CA PHE A 256 11.46 1.48 13.57
C PHE A 256 11.70 1.44 15.09
N LYS A 257 12.85 1.92 15.60
CA LYS A 257 13.20 1.87 17.02
C LYS A 257 12.12 2.48 17.93
N GLN A 258 11.51 3.58 17.53
CA GLN A 258 10.52 4.31 18.31
C GLN A 258 9.08 4.05 17.89
N LEU A 259 8.83 3.07 17.03
CA LEU A 259 7.50 2.78 16.50
C LEU A 259 6.45 2.62 17.61
N GLY A 260 6.82 2.00 18.73
CA GLY A 260 5.93 1.80 19.87
C GLY A 260 5.42 3.10 20.49
N PHE A 261 6.09 4.22 20.27
CA PHE A 261 5.69 5.52 20.79
C PHE A 261 4.77 6.30 19.85
N ILE A 262 4.64 5.89 18.58
CA ILE A 262 3.76 6.58 17.63
C ILE A 262 2.31 6.59 18.15
N GLY A 263 1.72 7.78 18.19
CA GLY A 263 0.37 8.00 18.76
C GLY A 263 0.33 8.08 20.29
N THR A 264 1.48 8.16 20.95
CA THR A 264 1.61 8.39 22.39
C THR A 264 2.33 9.73 22.65
N PRO A 265 2.26 10.28 23.88
CA PRO A 265 3.04 11.46 24.26
C PRO A 265 4.52 11.13 24.56
N TYR A 266 4.93 9.87 24.45
CA TYR A 266 6.26 9.42 24.86
C TYR A 266 7.23 9.46 23.68
N ARG A 267 8.49 9.77 23.95
CA ARG A 267 9.63 9.71 23.05
C ARG A 267 10.88 9.29 23.81
N TYR A 268 11.78 8.59 23.14
CA TYR A 268 13.11 8.34 23.67
C TYR A 268 14.07 9.35 23.07
N THR A 269 14.78 10.08 23.93
CA THR A 269 15.86 10.99 23.55
C THR A 269 17.16 10.43 24.10
N GLU A 270 18.15 10.23 23.26
CA GLU A 270 19.49 9.85 23.73
C GLU A 270 20.04 10.99 24.58
N THR A 271 20.39 10.71 25.84
CA THR A 271 21.13 11.64 26.68
C THR A 271 22.59 11.54 26.28
N GLU A 272 23.22 12.66 25.95
CA GLU A 272 24.65 12.78 25.69
C GLU A 272 25.50 12.29 26.87
#